data_b23f4eed4772acc27e1afec2a3a607f5
#
_entry.id   b23f4eed4772acc27e1afec2a3a607f5
#
_cell.length_a   1.000
_cell.length_b   1.000
_cell.length_c   1.000
_cell.angle_alpha   90.00
_cell.angle_beta   90.00
_cell.angle_gamma   90.00
#
_symmetry.space_group_name_H-M   'P 1'
#
loop_
_entity.id
_entity.type
_entity.pdbx_description
1 polymer ?
#
loop_
_entity_poly.entity_id
_entity_poly.type
_entity_poly.pdbx_seq_one_letter_code
_entity_poly.pdbx_strand_id
1 'polypeptide(L)'
;MSSLIYRRIEPSEIAAAATLAREVFDRFIAPHYQSEGVTEFHRYASADALSQRHVSGHATYVAERDGELVGMLHLREPCHVAMLFVQSSLQRSGIARALLASAGDANCEFTVNSSPNAVSAYERLGFRITGSEQCVHGIRFVPMQRLSPNERNPNHALELTATRAPSDSR
;
A
#
# COMPACT_ATOMS: atom_id res chain seq x y z
N MET A 1 17.84 3.50 21.78
CA MET A 1 17.12 2.63 20.82
C MET A 1 16.35 3.52 19.86
N SER A 2 16.63 3.41 18.59
CA SER A 2 15.92 4.17 17.56
C SER A 2 14.45 3.70 17.50
N SER A 3 13.52 4.60 17.82
CA SER A 3 12.09 4.30 17.80
C SER A 3 11.53 4.54 16.39
N LEU A 4 10.79 3.57 15.87
CA LEU A 4 10.00 3.74 14.64
C LEU A 4 8.64 4.33 15.01
N ILE A 5 8.29 5.44 14.36
CA ILE A 5 7.00 6.11 14.50
C ILE A 5 6.23 5.96 13.20
N TYR A 6 4.95 5.57 13.28
CA TYR A 6 4.05 5.43 12.15
C TYR A 6 2.91 6.42 12.29
N ARG A 7 2.73 7.29 11.30
CA ARG A 7 1.76 8.39 11.37
C ARG A 7 1.34 8.90 9.99
N ARG A 8 0.34 9.76 9.96
CA ARG A 8 0.03 10.54 8.76
C ARG A 8 1.21 11.46 8.42
N ILE A 9 1.40 11.70 7.12
CA ILE A 9 2.42 12.63 6.63
C ILE A 9 2.03 14.08 6.95
N GLU A 10 3.02 14.89 7.28
CA GLU A 10 2.86 16.34 7.33
C GLU A 10 3.11 16.95 5.93
N PRO A 11 2.42 18.07 5.56
CA PRO A 11 2.61 18.69 4.24
C PRO A 11 4.06 19.05 3.92
N SER A 12 4.83 19.45 4.91
CA SER A 12 6.27 19.78 4.76
C SER A 12 7.17 18.60 4.40
N GLU A 13 6.69 17.37 4.59
CA GLU A 13 7.45 16.14 4.38
C GLU A 13 7.19 15.50 2.99
N ILE A 14 6.24 16.03 2.22
CA ILE A 14 5.82 15.44 0.95
C ILE A 14 7.02 15.33 -0.03
N ALA A 15 7.89 16.33 -0.06
CA ALA A 15 9.08 16.28 -0.90
C ALA A 15 10.04 15.15 -0.49
N ALA A 16 10.23 14.93 0.81
CA ALA A 16 11.05 13.84 1.32
C ALA A 16 10.43 12.46 0.99
N ALA A 17 9.12 12.32 1.12
CA ALA A 17 8.41 11.09 0.75
C ALA A 17 8.51 10.81 -0.76
N ALA A 18 8.39 11.83 -1.61
CA ALA A 18 8.58 11.70 -3.06
C ALA A 18 10.00 11.25 -3.40
N THR A 19 11.00 11.80 -2.74
CA THR A 19 12.42 11.40 -2.90
C THR A 19 12.62 9.94 -2.51
N LEU A 20 12.11 9.53 -1.35
CA LEU A 20 12.18 8.13 -0.89
C LEU A 20 11.54 7.17 -1.90
N ALA A 21 10.33 7.48 -2.38
CA ALA A 21 9.63 6.64 -3.36
C ALA A 21 10.44 6.50 -4.65
N ARG A 22 11.00 7.61 -5.15
CA ARG A 22 11.80 7.62 -6.37
C ARG A 22 13.09 6.82 -6.22
N GLU A 23 13.84 6.99 -5.14
CA GLU A 23 15.10 6.27 -4.90
C GLU A 23 14.89 4.77 -4.85
N VAL A 24 13.84 4.31 -4.15
CA VAL A 24 13.53 2.87 -4.05
C VAL A 24 13.03 2.33 -5.39
N PHE A 25 12.17 3.06 -6.09
CA PHE A 25 11.71 2.68 -7.42
C PHE A 25 12.87 2.58 -8.42
N ASP A 26 13.72 3.60 -8.50
CA ASP A 26 14.85 3.65 -9.44
C ASP A 26 15.83 2.49 -9.20
N ARG A 27 16.00 2.10 -7.96
CA ARG A 27 16.91 1.01 -7.60
C ARG A 27 16.36 -0.38 -7.91
N PHE A 28 15.09 -0.64 -7.65
CA PHE A 28 14.55 -2.00 -7.65
C PHE A 28 13.53 -2.28 -8.76
N ILE A 29 12.86 -1.27 -9.29
CA ILE A 29 11.75 -1.44 -10.24
C ILE A 29 12.11 -0.90 -11.62
N ALA A 30 12.66 0.28 -11.70
CA ALA A 30 13.03 0.93 -12.96
C ALA A 30 13.92 0.06 -13.89
N PRO A 31 14.88 -0.75 -13.39
CA PRO A 31 15.67 -1.64 -14.25
C PRO A 31 14.86 -2.69 -15.03
N HIS A 32 13.63 -2.96 -14.59
CA HIS A 32 12.72 -3.92 -15.21
C HIS A 32 11.65 -3.27 -16.09
N TYR A 33 11.65 -1.94 -16.18
CA TYR A 33 10.68 -1.17 -16.92
C TYR A 33 11.31 -0.53 -18.18
N GLN A 34 10.48 -0.29 -19.19
CA GLN A 34 10.86 0.57 -20.30
C GLN A 34 10.84 2.03 -19.87
N SER A 35 11.52 2.90 -20.63
CA SER A 35 11.66 4.33 -20.33
C SER A 35 10.30 5.05 -20.16
N GLU A 36 9.28 4.65 -20.92
CA GLU A 36 7.92 5.18 -20.78
C GLU A 36 7.37 4.94 -19.35
N GLY A 37 7.46 3.72 -18.85
CA GLY A 37 6.99 3.35 -17.51
C GLY A 37 7.77 4.05 -16.40
N VAL A 38 9.08 4.22 -16.57
CA VAL A 38 9.92 4.98 -15.62
C VAL A 38 9.49 6.45 -15.59
N THR A 39 9.31 7.06 -16.75
CA THR A 39 8.85 8.46 -16.88
C THR A 39 7.47 8.65 -16.25
N GLU A 40 6.54 7.74 -16.52
CA GLU A 40 5.19 7.79 -15.96
C GLU A 40 5.21 7.67 -14.43
N PHE A 41 6.02 6.76 -13.88
CA PHE A 41 6.16 6.65 -12.42
C PHE A 41 6.76 7.93 -11.83
N HIS A 42 7.83 8.49 -12.41
CA HIS A 42 8.44 9.72 -11.90
C HIS A 42 7.46 10.90 -11.91
N ARG A 43 6.61 10.97 -12.93
CA ARG A 43 5.53 11.97 -13.00
C ARG A 43 4.51 11.76 -11.89
N TYR A 44 4.07 10.50 -11.70
CA TYR A 44 3.07 10.12 -10.70
C TYR A 44 3.56 10.35 -9.26
N ALA A 45 4.82 10.02 -8.97
CA ALA A 45 5.44 10.12 -7.63
C ALA A 45 6.15 11.45 -7.38
N SER A 46 5.99 12.45 -8.25
CA SER A 46 6.58 13.78 -8.04
C SER A 46 5.99 14.47 -6.79
N ALA A 47 6.77 15.35 -6.16
CA ALA A 47 6.32 16.11 -5.00
C ALA A 47 5.05 16.93 -5.29
N ASP A 48 4.97 17.55 -6.47
CA ASP A 48 3.80 18.32 -6.89
C ASP A 48 2.56 17.43 -7.02
N ALA A 49 2.68 16.27 -7.67
CA ALA A 49 1.57 15.34 -7.82
C ALA A 49 1.12 14.75 -6.48
N LEU A 50 2.05 14.47 -5.56
CA LEU A 50 1.72 14.04 -4.20
C LEU A 50 1.04 15.15 -3.39
N SER A 51 1.51 16.40 -3.51
CA SER A 51 0.88 17.55 -2.85
C SER A 51 -0.55 17.77 -3.32
N GLN A 52 -0.80 17.70 -4.63
CA GLN A 52 -2.16 17.84 -5.18
C GLN A 52 -3.08 16.74 -4.66
N ARG A 53 -2.62 15.49 -4.60
CA ARG A 53 -3.42 14.38 -4.05
C ARG A 53 -3.64 14.51 -2.55
N HIS A 54 -2.66 15.00 -1.81
CA HIS A 54 -2.81 15.28 -0.39
C HIS A 54 -3.93 16.31 -0.14
N VAL A 55 -3.93 17.43 -0.89
CA VAL A 55 -4.99 18.45 -0.84
C VAL A 55 -6.35 17.88 -1.26
N SER A 56 -6.37 16.92 -2.19
CA SER A 56 -7.59 16.24 -2.64
C SER A 56 -8.09 15.15 -1.67
N GLY A 57 -7.45 15.00 -0.51
CA GLY A 57 -7.89 14.09 0.54
C GLY A 57 -7.31 12.68 0.49
N HIS A 58 -6.34 12.40 -0.41
CA HIS A 58 -5.64 11.13 -0.41
C HIS A 58 -4.82 10.95 0.87
N ALA A 59 -4.79 9.72 1.39
CA ALA A 59 -4.07 9.41 2.61
C ALA A 59 -2.63 8.99 2.33
N THR A 60 -1.67 9.64 2.98
CA THR A 60 -0.29 9.19 3.00
C THR A 60 0.15 8.96 4.44
N TYR A 61 0.72 7.79 4.70
CA TYR A 61 1.31 7.40 5.97
C TYR A 61 2.81 7.25 5.81
N VAL A 62 3.55 7.56 6.85
CA VAL A 62 5.01 7.47 6.86
C VAL A 62 5.51 6.67 8.05
N ALA A 63 6.64 6.03 7.87
CA ALA A 63 7.47 5.49 8.94
C ALA A 63 8.67 6.42 9.11
N GLU A 64 8.82 6.94 10.31
CA GLU A 64 9.92 7.83 10.70
C GLU A 64 10.84 7.11 11.67
N ARG A 65 12.13 7.30 11.51
CA ARG A 65 13.16 6.83 12.41
C ARG A 65 14.19 7.92 12.60
N ASP A 66 14.39 8.35 13.84
CA ASP A 66 15.40 9.37 14.22
C ASP A 66 15.25 10.69 13.42
N GLY A 67 14.01 11.10 13.10
CA GLY A 67 13.71 12.30 12.31
C GLY A 67 13.78 12.15 10.80
N GLU A 68 14.08 10.95 10.29
CA GLU A 68 14.13 10.67 8.86
C GLU A 68 12.99 9.77 8.41
N LEU A 69 12.41 10.02 7.23
CA LEU A 69 11.43 9.15 6.62
C LEU A 69 12.13 7.91 6.05
N VAL A 70 11.74 6.73 6.55
CA VAL A 70 12.29 5.45 6.15
C VAL A 70 11.29 4.54 5.44
N GLY A 71 10.03 4.96 5.39
CA GLY A 71 8.97 4.27 4.67
C GLY A 71 7.80 5.17 4.38
N MET A 72 7.05 4.86 3.33
CA MET A 72 5.82 5.55 2.97
C MET A 72 4.78 4.59 2.41
N LEU A 73 3.52 4.88 2.70
CA LEU A 73 2.34 4.26 2.12
C LEU A 73 1.41 5.36 1.62
N HIS A 74 1.11 5.38 0.33
CA HIS A 74 0.12 6.28 -0.25
C HIS A 74 -1.10 5.49 -0.69
N LEU A 75 -2.26 5.87 -0.19
CA LEU A 75 -3.55 5.27 -0.53
C LEU A 75 -4.31 6.18 -1.50
N ARG A 76 -4.76 5.59 -2.59
CA ARG A 76 -5.80 6.12 -3.46
C ARG A 76 -7.10 5.43 -3.12
N GLU A 77 -8.18 6.18 -2.91
CA GLU A 77 -9.42 5.66 -2.35
C GLU A 77 -9.23 5.02 -0.96
N PRO A 78 -10.24 4.52 -0.27
CA PRO A 78 -10.07 4.12 1.12
C PRO A 78 -8.97 3.10 1.35
N CYS A 79 -8.80 2.13 0.43
CA CYS A 79 -7.94 0.97 0.67
C CYS A 79 -7.10 0.54 -0.55
N HIS A 80 -6.96 1.38 -1.60
CA HIS A 80 -6.08 1.04 -2.72
C HIS A 80 -4.66 1.54 -2.48
N VAL A 81 -3.71 0.62 -2.37
CA VAL A 81 -2.28 0.93 -2.23
C VAL A 81 -1.75 1.42 -3.58
N ALA A 82 -1.52 2.71 -3.69
CA ALA A 82 -0.93 3.32 -4.88
C ALA A 82 0.60 3.31 -4.84
N MET A 83 1.18 3.50 -3.67
CA MET A 83 2.63 3.39 -3.43
C MET A 83 2.89 2.83 -2.04
N LEU A 84 3.86 1.91 -1.92
CA LEU A 84 4.37 1.39 -0.66
C LEU A 84 5.87 1.17 -0.84
N PHE A 85 6.66 2.02 -0.22
CA PHE A 85 8.11 2.01 -0.32
C PHE A 85 8.76 2.04 1.06
N VAL A 86 9.82 1.27 1.21
CA VAL A 86 10.66 1.23 2.41
C VAL A 86 12.11 1.38 1.99
N GLN A 87 12.84 2.24 2.69
CA GLN A 87 14.28 2.44 2.47
C GLN A 87 15.02 1.11 2.36
N SER A 88 15.92 1.00 1.39
CA SER A 88 16.50 -0.29 0.99
C SER A 88 17.21 -1.03 2.13
N SER A 89 17.90 -0.30 3.01
CA SER A 89 18.62 -0.85 4.18
C SER A 89 17.68 -1.41 5.27
N LEU A 90 16.38 -1.01 5.25
CA LEU A 90 15.38 -1.37 6.25
C LEU A 90 14.26 -2.26 5.69
N GLN A 91 14.42 -2.75 4.47
CA GLN A 91 13.47 -3.72 3.92
C GLN A 91 13.50 -5.04 4.71
N ARG A 92 12.36 -5.74 4.71
CA ARG A 92 12.13 -6.99 5.47
C ARG A 92 12.23 -6.85 7.01
N SER A 93 12.20 -5.63 7.54
CA SER A 93 12.16 -5.34 8.98
C SER A 93 10.74 -5.17 9.56
N GLY A 94 9.70 -5.42 8.76
CA GLY A 94 8.30 -5.29 9.19
C GLY A 94 7.68 -3.90 8.96
N ILE A 95 8.43 -2.92 8.47
CA ILE A 95 7.94 -1.53 8.29
C ILE A 95 6.73 -1.48 7.35
N ALA A 96 6.77 -2.19 6.20
CA ALA A 96 5.64 -2.22 5.27
C ALA A 96 4.35 -2.78 5.91
N ARG A 97 4.49 -3.84 6.72
CA ARG A 97 3.38 -4.43 7.48
C ARG A 97 2.80 -3.44 8.50
N ALA A 98 3.66 -2.74 9.22
CA ALA A 98 3.25 -1.76 10.22
C ALA A 98 2.59 -0.52 9.58
N LEU A 99 3.07 -0.05 8.42
CA LEU A 99 2.42 1.00 7.64
C LEU A 99 1.01 0.61 7.21
N LEU A 100 0.81 -0.60 6.68
CA LEU A 100 -0.52 -1.10 6.34
C LEU A 100 -1.42 -1.22 7.57
N ALA A 101 -0.88 -1.65 8.70
CA ALA A 101 -1.64 -1.75 9.96
C ALA A 101 -2.04 -0.36 10.50
N SER A 102 -1.18 0.65 10.36
CA SER A 102 -1.47 2.01 10.81
C SER A 102 -2.50 2.74 9.94
N ALA A 103 -2.67 2.31 8.69
CA ALA A 103 -3.51 2.95 7.69
C ALA A 103 -4.92 2.32 7.57
N GLY A 104 -5.08 1.06 7.96
CA GLY A 104 -6.31 0.30 7.80
C GLY A 104 -7.04 0.07 9.11
N ASP A 105 -8.36 0.14 9.05
CA ASP A 105 -9.22 -0.42 10.10
C ASP A 105 -9.48 -1.93 9.84
N ALA A 106 -10.22 -2.56 10.73
CA ALA A 106 -10.55 -3.99 10.66
C ALA A 106 -11.37 -4.38 9.40
N ASN A 107 -11.96 -3.42 8.70
CA ASN A 107 -12.81 -3.62 7.54
C ASN A 107 -12.14 -3.21 6.23
N CYS A 108 -10.89 -2.77 6.26
CA CYS A 108 -10.18 -2.32 5.07
C CYS A 108 -9.66 -3.51 4.25
N GLU A 109 -10.26 -3.73 3.09
CA GLU A 109 -9.77 -4.64 2.07
C GLU A 109 -8.75 -3.93 1.19
N PHE A 110 -7.48 -4.15 1.48
CA PHE A 110 -6.44 -3.54 0.67
C PHE A 110 -6.36 -4.16 -0.72
N THR A 111 -6.34 -3.33 -1.74
CA THR A 111 -5.97 -3.71 -3.12
C THR A 111 -4.65 -3.05 -3.52
N VAL A 112 -3.94 -3.64 -4.46
CA VAL A 112 -2.71 -3.08 -5.02
C VAL A 112 -2.52 -3.54 -6.47
N ASN A 113 -1.93 -2.69 -7.27
CA ASN A 113 -1.35 -3.04 -8.56
C ASN A 113 0.16 -3.20 -8.37
N SER A 114 0.59 -4.41 -8.02
CA SER A 114 1.98 -4.70 -7.70
C SER A 114 2.85 -4.73 -8.96
N SER A 115 4.03 -4.11 -8.93
CA SER A 115 5.04 -4.41 -9.95
C SER A 115 5.36 -5.91 -9.95
N PRO A 116 5.64 -6.53 -11.12
CA PRO A 116 5.84 -7.99 -11.20
C PRO A 116 6.92 -8.52 -10.24
N ASN A 117 8.00 -7.76 -10.04
CA ASN A 117 9.10 -8.13 -9.14
C ASN A 117 8.79 -7.92 -7.65
N ALA A 118 7.70 -7.23 -7.29
CA ALA A 118 7.27 -7.03 -5.90
C ALA A 118 6.14 -7.98 -5.47
N VAL A 119 5.60 -8.82 -6.37
CA VAL A 119 4.49 -9.75 -6.08
C VAL A 119 4.80 -10.60 -4.84
N SER A 120 5.97 -11.24 -4.76
CA SER A 120 6.35 -12.06 -3.63
C SER A 120 6.45 -11.29 -2.30
N ALA A 121 6.78 -9.99 -2.35
CA ALA A 121 6.77 -9.13 -1.16
C ALA A 121 5.34 -8.89 -0.68
N TYR A 122 4.41 -8.63 -1.58
CA TYR A 122 2.99 -8.46 -1.24
C TYR A 122 2.35 -9.77 -0.76
N GLU A 123 2.71 -10.92 -1.32
CA GLU A 123 2.26 -12.22 -0.80
C GLU A 123 2.66 -12.42 0.66
N ARG A 124 3.89 -12.06 1.04
CA ARG A 124 4.34 -12.08 2.45
C ARG A 124 3.58 -11.10 3.35
N LEU A 125 2.99 -10.04 2.79
CA LEU A 125 2.10 -9.10 3.49
C LEU A 125 0.65 -9.62 3.56
N GLY A 126 0.35 -10.77 2.95
CA GLY A 126 -0.96 -11.41 2.97
C GLY A 126 -1.87 -11.05 1.79
N PHE A 127 -1.32 -10.45 0.74
CA PHE A 127 -2.04 -10.24 -0.51
C PHE A 127 -2.07 -11.51 -1.36
N ARG A 128 -3.09 -11.63 -2.21
CA ARG A 128 -3.25 -12.69 -3.21
C ARG A 128 -3.46 -12.08 -4.58
N ILE A 129 -2.93 -12.72 -5.61
CA ILE A 129 -3.14 -12.33 -7.00
C ILE A 129 -4.62 -12.50 -7.34
N THR A 130 -5.21 -11.50 -7.98
CA THR A 130 -6.63 -11.49 -8.40
C THR A 130 -6.80 -11.42 -9.91
N GLY A 131 -5.74 -11.27 -10.68
CA GLY A 131 -5.78 -11.22 -12.14
C GLY A 131 -4.40 -11.38 -12.76
N SER A 132 -4.37 -11.51 -14.09
CA SER A 132 -3.12 -11.60 -14.86
C SER A 132 -2.35 -10.28 -14.88
N GLU A 133 -1.07 -10.35 -15.22
CA GLU A 133 -0.24 -9.17 -15.44
C GLU A 133 -0.83 -8.28 -16.54
N GLN A 134 -0.82 -6.97 -16.31
CA GLN A 134 -1.31 -5.94 -17.22
C GLN A 134 -0.21 -4.89 -17.45
N CYS A 135 -0.37 -4.11 -18.52
CA CYS A 135 0.51 -2.98 -18.82
C CYS A 135 -0.33 -1.79 -19.26
N VAL A 136 -0.18 -0.66 -18.58
CA VAL A 136 -0.85 0.61 -18.88
C VAL A 136 0.18 1.73 -18.84
N HIS A 137 0.32 2.49 -19.94
CA HIS A 137 1.32 3.55 -20.07
C HIS A 137 2.74 3.12 -19.70
N GLY A 138 3.14 1.91 -20.12
CA GLY A 138 4.45 1.35 -19.79
C GLY A 138 4.62 0.85 -18.36
N ILE A 139 3.63 1.03 -17.50
CA ILE A 139 3.58 0.48 -16.12
C ILE A 139 3.03 -0.95 -16.17
N ARG A 140 3.88 -1.92 -15.85
CA ARG A 140 3.50 -3.32 -15.72
C ARG A 140 3.07 -3.61 -14.29
N PHE A 141 1.95 -4.31 -14.14
CA PHE A 141 1.46 -4.66 -12.80
C PHE A 141 0.65 -5.94 -12.76
N VAL A 142 0.59 -6.54 -11.59
CA VAL A 142 -0.25 -7.68 -11.24
C VAL A 142 -1.26 -7.21 -10.19
N PRO A 143 -2.58 -7.28 -10.45
CA PRO A 143 -3.58 -6.91 -9.46
C PRO A 143 -3.60 -7.91 -8.30
N MET A 144 -3.62 -7.39 -7.09
CA MET A 144 -3.63 -8.19 -5.87
C MET A 144 -4.59 -7.61 -4.83
N GLN A 145 -5.09 -8.46 -3.93
CA GLN A 145 -5.99 -8.09 -2.85
C GLN A 145 -5.59 -8.77 -1.55
N ARG A 146 -5.77 -8.06 -0.44
CA ARG A 146 -5.63 -8.58 0.92
C ARG A 146 -6.96 -8.46 1.63
N LEU A 147 -7.56 -9.58 1.96
CA LEU A 147 -8.81 -9.63 2.72
C LEU A 147 -8.63 -9.05 4.14
N SER A 148 -9.70 -8.46 4.65
CA SER A 148 -9.75 -7.99 6.03
C SER A 148 -9.52 -9.15 7.03
N PRO A 149 -9.04 -8.86 8.25
CA PRO A 149 -8.90 -9.89 9.28
C PRO A 149 -10.20 -10.64 9.57
N ASN A 150 -11.35 -9.98 9.47
CA ASN A 150 -12.66 -10.57 9.72
C ASN A 150 -13.06 -11.61 8.66
N GLU A 151 -12.63 -11.45 7.43
CA GLU A 151 -12.95 -12.40 6.34
C GLU A 151 -11.96 -13.57 6.25
N ARG A 152 -10.85 -13.52 6.97
CA ARG A 152 -9.90 -14.63 7.04
C ARG A 152 -10.34 -15.77 7.95
N ASN A 153 -11.44 -15.58 8.73
CA ASN A 153 -11.98 -16.61 9.58
C ASN A 153 -13.15 -17.31 8.86
N PRO A 154 -12.98 -18.54 8.33
CA PRO A 154 -14.04 -19.27 7.64
C PRO A 154 -15.26 -19.58 8.54
N ASN A 155 -15.14 -19.45 9.85
CA ASN A 155 -16.24 -19.68 10.79
C ASN A 155 -17.18 -18.46 10.91
N HIS A 156 -16.79 -17.27 10.47
CA HIS A 156 -17.63 -16.08 10.56
C HIS A 156 -18.84 -16.13 9.59
N ALA A 157 -18.69 -16.81 8.47
CA ALA A 157 -19.80 -17.02 7.51
C ALA A 157 -20.89 -17.94 8.08
N LEU A 158 -20.57 -18.81 9.04
CA LEU A 158 -21.53 -19.71 9.67
C LEU A 158 -22.31 -19.04 10.82
N GLU A 159 -21.74 -18.03 11.47
CA GLU A 159 -22.45 -17.30 12.55
C GLU A 159 -23.52 -16.34 12.01
N LEU A 160 -23.32 -15.77 10.81
CA LEU A 160 -24.32 -14.89 10.16
C LEU A 160 -25.57 -15.63 9.64
N THR A 161 -25.47 -16.94 9.40
CA THR A 161 -26.60 -17.76 8.98
C THR A 161 -27.41 -18.35 10.14
N ALA A 162 -26.83 -18.39 11.35
CA ALA A 162 -27.48 -18.97 12.53
C ALA A 162 -28.44 -18.01 13.25
N THR A 163 -28.44 -16.72 12.95
CA THR A 163 -29.25 -15.70 13.66
C THR A 163 -30.59 -15.39 12.98
N ARG A 164 -31.00 -16.13 11.94
CA ARG A 164 -32.27 -15.95 11.26
C ARG A 164 -33.18 -17.18 11.36
N ALA A 165 -33.64 -17.46 12.58
CA ALA A 165 -34.78 -18.32 12.77
C ALA A 165 -36.05 -17.46 12.82
N PRO A 166 -37.11 -17.78 12.08
CA PRO A 166 -38.36 -17.04 12.16
C PRO A 166 -39.07 -17.40 13.46
N SER A 167 -39.42 -16.40 14.24
CA SER A 167 -40.40 -16.55 15.30
C SER A 167 -41.80 -16.74 14.66
N ASP A 168 -42.28 -17.94 14.67
CA ASP A 168 -43.65 -18.23 14.32
C ASP A 168 -44.53 -17.86 15.52
N SER A 169 -45.43 -16.94 15.31
CA SER A 169 -46.42 -16.46 16.28
C SER A 169 -47.73 -17.17 16.08
N ARG A 170 -48.21 -17.74 17.15
CA ARG A 170 -49.64 -17.95 17.33
C ARG A 170 -50.24 -16.77 18.07
#